data_fa55bffdc8361b1f59053e6c08adaf4e
#
_entry.id   fa55bffdc8361b1f59053e6c08adaf4e
#
_cell.length_a   1.000
_cell.length_b   1.000
_cell.length_c   1.000
_cell.angle_alpha   90.00
_cell.angle_beta   90.00
_cell.angle_gamma   90.00
#
_symmetry.space_group_name_H-M   'P 1'
#
loop_
_entity.id
_entity.type
_entity.pdbx_description
1 polymer ?
#
loop_
_entity_poly.entity_id
_entity_poly.type
_entity_poly.pdbx_seq_one_letter_code
_entity_poly.pdbx_strand_id
1 'polypeptide(L)'
;GAFVILYLLDGTLQRVSLAALIVAMGMLVDNAIVIVDGILVDLKRGIPKPAALTNIAKKTAMPLLGATLIAILAFFPIFMSPDTVGEYVRDLFIVLAVSLLLSWILALTQIPIHADYSLKVKNEHLSEEQLYDSGMYRWFRKFLTYMLYHKKFAVGAVVILLALSAWCFQYIPQGFFPDLSYTQLYIEYKVPEGGTLEAVQGDIAEIEAYLLSRPDITHVTSSFGGTPSRYNLVRSIALPAMSYGELIVDYTDADALKSSIPGLQQYLTEHYPDAYVRIKRYNLMYEDFPVELMFCGPDPAVLKSLSAQAEQIMNDEPTATLVTNNWEPEAPVLMVDYYQPIARQAGLSRTDVGLSLLSATDGLPVGSYYEGTTAMPIYIKSVDNEGEETAALENIPVWSVLPSLTGLDGETIKGLLMGTVKKE
;
A
#
# COMPACT_ATOMS: atom_id res chain seq x y z
N GLY A 1 11.37 -24.16 -20.25
CA GLY A 1 10.21 -23.80 -21.10
C GLY A 1 9.43 -22.63 -20.53
N ALA A 2 8.91 -22.74 -19.29
CA ALA A 2 8.04 -21.71 -18.71
C ALA A 2 8.67 -20.31 -18.66
N PHE A 3 9.92 -20.20 -18.20
CA PHE A 3 10.62 -18.90 -18.14
C PHE A 3 10.94 -18.30 -19.52
N VAL A 4 11.14 -19.13 -20.55
CA VAL A 4 11.32 -18.62 -21.91
C VAL A 4 10.02 -17.99 -22.42
N ILE A 5 8.89 -18.62 -22.14
CA ILE A 5 7.59 -18.09 -22.53
C ILE A 5 7.23 -16.86 -21.69
N LEU A 6 7.55 -16.86 -20.39
CA LEU A 6 7.40 -15.66 -19.54
C LEU A 6 8.16 -14.47 -20.13
N TYR A 7 9.42 -14.67 -20.53
CA TYR A 7 10.22 -13.64 -21.19
C TYR A 7 9.61 -13.15 -22.51
N LEU A 8 9.07 -14.05 -23.33
CA LEU A 8 8.42 -13.69 -24.61
C LEU A 8 7.09 -12.92 -24.42
N LEU A 9 6.49 -13.03 -23.24
CA LEU A 9 5.28 -12.31 -22.85
C LEU A 9 5.57 -11.05 -22.03
N ASP A 10 6.82 -10.56 -22.03
CA ASP A 10 7.30 -9.41 -21.26
C ASP A 10 7.07 -9.53 -19.74
N GLY A 11 6.91 -10.74 -19.23
CA GLY A 11 6.77 -11.00 -17.80
C GLY A 11 8.11 -10.94 -17.05
N THR A 12 8.06 -10.71 -15.74
CA THR A 12 9.22 -10.52 -14.89
C THR A 12 9.48 -11.71 -13.98
N LEU A 13 10.78 -12.01 -13.74
CA LEU A 13 11.17 -13.00 -12.75
C LEU A 13 11.19 -12.37 -11.36
N GLN A 14 10.13 -12.55 -10.62
CA GLN A 14 9.93 -12.02 -9.28
C GLN A 14 9.56 -13.14 -8.28
N ARG A 15 9.46 -12.81 -6.98
CA ARG A 15 9.14 -13.79 -5.93
C ARG A 15 7.81 -14.49 -6.19
N VAL A 16 6.83 -13.79 -6.75
CA VAL A 16 5.49 -14.32 -7.05
C VAL A 16 5.56 -15.33 -8.20
N SER A 17 6.31 -15.05 -9.27
CA SER A 17 6.49 -15.99 -10.39
C SER A 17 7.31 -17.23 -9.98
N LEU A 18 8.27 -17.08 -9.05
CA LEU A 18 8.97 -18.24 -8.45
C LEU A 18 8.03 -19.07 -7.57
N ALA A 19 7.19 -18.45 -6.76
CA ALA A 19 6.20 -19.16 -5.97
C ALA A 19 5.22 -19.94 -6.86
N ALA A 20 4.78 -19.36 -7.97
CA ALA A 20 3.96 -20.05 -8.98
C ALA A 20 4.65 -21.30 -9.52
N LEU A 21 5.94 -21.24 -9.80
CA LEU A 21 6.70 -22.38 -10.26
C LEU A 21 6.78 -23.48 -9.19
N ILE A 22 6.98 -23.12 -7.92
CA ILE A 22 7.01 -24.09 -6.81
C ILE A 22 5.65 -24.81 -6.68
N VAL A 23 4.55 -24.05 -6.73
CA VAL A 23 3.19 -24.60 -6.72
C VAL A 23 2.97 -25.51 -7.94
N ALA A 24 3.36 -25.03 -9.14
CA ALA A 24 3.26 -25.81 -10.36
C ALA A 24 4.05 -27.11 -10.27
N MET A 25 5.25 -27.14 -9.67
CA MET A 25 6.05 -28.36 -9.55
C MET A 25 5.32 -29.49 -8.84
N GLY A 26 4.52 -29.20 -7.80
CA GLY A 26 3.67 -30.20 -7.15
C GLY A 26 2.62 -30.79 -8.11
N MET A 27 1.98 -29.94 -8.91
CA MET A 27 0.94 -30.37 -9.87
C MET A 27 1.51 -30.98 -11.17
N LEU A 28 2.77 -30.68 -11.51
CA LEU A 28 3.44 -31.23 -12.70
C LEU A 28 3.61 -32.76 -12.63
N VAL A 29 3.84 -33.26 -11.42
CA VAL A 29 4.10 -34.69 -11.19
C VAL A 29 2.83 -35.52 -11.36
N ASP A 30 1.65 -34.98 -11.10
CA ASP A 30 0.38 -35.69 -11.13
C ASP A 30 0.08 -36.29 -12.50
N ASN A 31 0.30 -35.54 -13.58
CA ASN A 31 0.13 -36.03 -14.94
C ASN A 31 1.06 -37.21 -15.24
N ALA A 32 2.30 -37.17 -14.77
CA ALA A 32 3.28 -38.21 -14.93
C ALA A 32 2.90 -39.48 -14.15
N ILE A 33 2.41 -39.32 -12.90
CA ILE A 33 1.99 -40.43 -12.04
C ILE A 33 0.86 -41.22 -12.70
N VAL A 34 -0.18 -40.56 -13.21
CA VAL A 34 -1.32 -41.21 -13.87
C VAL A 34 -0.89 -42.04 -15.07
N ILE A 35 0.03 -41.49 -15.87
CA ILE A 35 0.52 -42.22 -17.08
C ILE A 35 1.40 -43.41 -16.68
N VAL A 36 2.33 -43.23 -15.74
CA VAL A 36 3.21 -44.31 -15.28
C VAL A 36 2.40 -45.44 -14.62
N ASP A 37 1.47 -45.09 -13.74
CA ASP A 37 0.60 -46.07 -13.08
C ASP A 37 -0.23 -46.87 -14.09
N GLY A 38 -0.83 -46.18 -15.06
CA GLY A 38 -1.58 -46.81 -16.12
C GLY A 38 -0.72 -47.76 -16.98
N ILE A 39 0.51 -47.38 -17.32
CA ILE A 39 1.45 -48.24 -18.04
C ILE A 39 1.80 -49.46 -17.20
N LEU A 40 2.08 -49.31 -15.91
CA LEU A 40 2.38 -50.40 -14.99
C LEU A 40 1.22 -51.39 -14.87
N VAL A 41 -0.02 -50.90 -14.78
CA VAL A 41 -1.21 -51.73 -14.74
C VAL A 41 -1.37 -52.53 -16.03
N ASP A 42 -1.23 -51.90 -17.20
CA ASP A 42 -1.33 -52.59 -18.50
C ASP A 42 -0.22 -53.62 -18.68
N LEU A 43 1.01 -53.34 -18.25
CA LEU A 43 2.12 -54.30 -18.30
C LEU A 43 1.87 -55.53 -17.39
N LYS A 44 1.36 -55.32 -16.17
CA LYS A 44 1.01 -56.42 -15.25
C LYS A 44 -0.15 -57.29 -15.73
N ARG A 45 -1.04 -56.73 -16.57
CA ARG A 45 -2.12 -57.46 -17.27
C ARG A 45 -1.61 -58.26 -18.43
N GLY A 46 -0.32 -58.20 -18.78
CA GLY A 46 0.26 -58.92 -19.88
C GLY A 46 0.10 -58.23 -21.24
N ILE A 47 -0.29 -56.97 -21.30
CA ILE A 47 -0.36 -56.22 -22.54
C ILE A 47 1.07 -55.98 -23.05
N PRO A 48 1.35 -56.18 -24.35
CA PRO A 48 2.68 -55.95 -24.91
C PRO A 48 3.14 -54.50 -24.67
N LYS A 49 4.40 -54.32 -24.28
CA LYS A 49 4.97 -53.05 -23.89
C LYS A 49 4.70 -51.88 -24.85
N PRO A 50 4.88 -52.03 -26.19
CA PRO A 50 4.57 -50.94 -27.11
C PRO A 50 3.09 -50.55 -27.14
N ALA A 51 2.19 -51.50 -26.94
CA ALA A 51 0.75 -51.26 -26.85
C ALA A 51 0.38 -50.58 -25.52
N ALA A 52 0.95 -51.01 -24.38
CA ALA A 52 0.72 -50.39 -23.07
C ALA A 52 1.14 -48.92 -23.07
N LEU A 53 2.32 -48.60 -23.61
CA LEU A 53 2.82 -47.23 -23.68
C LEU A 53 1.92 -46.30 -24.50
N THR A 54 1.37 -46.76 -25.62
CA THR A 54 0.54 -45.94 -26.51
C THR A 54 -0.92 -45.88 -26.08
N ASN A 55 -1.48 -46.98 -25.54
CA ASN A 55 -2.88 -47.04 -25.14
C ASN A 55 -3.20 -46.09 -23.98
N ILE A 56 -2.34 -46.05 -22.96
CA ILE A 56 -2.55 -45.16 -21.82
C ILE A 56 -2.49 -43.70 -22.24
N ALA A 57 -1.49 -43.30 -23.04
CA ALA A 57 -1.40 -41.95 -23.54
C ALA A 57 -2.67 -41.54 -24.29
N LYS A 58 -3.22 -42.43 -25.14
CA LYS A 58 -4.49 -42.13 -25.85
C LYS A 58 -5.71 -42.05 -24.93
N LYS A 59 -5.82 -42.96 -23.95
CA LYS A 59 -6.97 -42.96 -23.01
C LYS A 59 -6.97 -41.79 -22.08
N THR A 60 -5.81 -41.34 -21.62
CA THR A 60 -5.69 -40.32 -20.57
C THR A 60 -5.47 -38.92 -21.11
N ALA A 61 -5.11 -38.72 -22.38
CA ALA A 61 -4.79 -37.44 -22.97
C ALA A 61 -5.88 -36.37 -22.72
N MET A 62 -7.13 -36.67 -23.09
CA MET A 62 -8.24 -35.70 -22.92
C MET A 62 -8.67 -35.49 -21.48
N PRO A 63 -8.84 -36.54 -20.64
CA PRO A 63 -9.10 -36.36 -19.22
C PRO A 63 -8.04 -35.54 -18.49
N LEU A 64 -6.75 -35.74 -18.75
CA LEU A 64 -5.65 -34.99 -18.17
C LEU A 64 -5.63 -33.54 -18.67
N LEU A 65 -5.92 -33.32 -19.97
CA LEU A 65 -6.06 -31.93 -20.47
C LEU A 65 -7.22 -31.20 -19.76
N GLY A 66 -8.37 -31.87 -19.62
CA GLY A 66 -9.51 -31.30 -18.92
C GLY A 66 -9.17 -30.91 -17.46
N ALA A 67 -8.50 -31.81 -16.74
CA ALA A 67 -8.05 -31.56 -15.38
C ALA A 67 -7.05 -30.36 -15.33
N THR A 68 -6.10 -30.34 -16.27
CA THR A 68 -5.11 -29.24 -16.39
C THR A 68 -5.78 -27.90 -16.67
N LEU A 69 -6.76 -27.86 -17.59
CA LEU A 69 -7.51 -26.65 -17.89
C LEU A 69 -8.35 -26.16 -16.70
N ILE A 70 -8.98 -27.08 -15.97
CA ILE A 70 -9.73 -26.71 -14.74
C ILE A 70 -8.80 -26.09 -13.71
N ALA A 71 -7.60 -26.68 -13.51
CA ALA A 71 -6.61 -26.12 -12.60
C ALA A 71 -6.15 -24.73 -13.03
N ILE A 72 -5.91 -24.50 -14.32
CA ILE A 72 -5.55 -23.16 -14.86
C ILE A 72 -6.70 -22.17 -14.66
N LEU A 73 -7.93 -22.58 -15.00
CA LEU A 73 -9.11 -21.71 -14.88
C LEU A 73 -9.42 -21.31 -13.42
N ALA A 74 -9.05 -22.13 -12.45
CA ALA A 74 -9.19 -21.78 -11.03
C ALA A 74 -8.36 -20.54 -10.63
N PHE A 75 -7.24 -20.27 -11.31
CA PHE A 75 -6.39 -19.10 -11.09
C PHE A 75 -6.70 -17.93 -12.04
N PHE A 76 -7.57 -18.13 -13.03
CA PHE A 76 -7.90 -17.10 -14.03
C PHE A 76 -8.51 -15.81 -13.45
N PRO A 77 -9.36 -15.85 -12.40
CA PRO A 77 -9.87 -14.63 -11.78
C PRO A 77 -8.77 -13.66 -11.31
N ILE A 78 -7.65 -14.20 -10.82
CA ILE A 78 -6.49 -13.39 -10.39
C ILE A 78 -5.88 -12.64 -11.59
N PHE A 79 -5.80 -13.28 -12.75
CA PHE A 79 -5.29 -12.64 -13.97
C PHE A 79 -6.20 -11.53 -14.48
N MET A 80 -7.50 -11.63 -14.25
CA MET A 80 -8.49 -10.66 -14.71
C MET A 80 -8.71 -9.48 -13.76
N SER A 81 -8.11 -9.50 -12.58
CA SER A 81 -8.27 -8.40 -11.63
C SER A 81 -7.66 -7.10 -12.20
N PRO A 82 -8.44 -6.00 -12.31
CA PRO A 82 -7.97 -4.75 -12.92
C PRO A 82 -7.22 -3.83 -11.95
N ASP A 83 -7.05 -4.26 -10.71
CA ASP A 83 -6.42 -3.50 -9.64
C ASP A 83 -4.89 -3.69 -9.61
N THR A 84 -4.20 -2.88 -8.81
CA THR A 84 -2.74 -2.96 -8.60
C THR A 84 -2.30 -4.35 -8.14
N VAL A 85 -3.16 -5.03 -7.38
CA VAL A 85 -2.90 -6.39 -6.91
C VAL A 85 -2.92 -7.38 -8.06
N GLY A 86 -3.90 -7.26 -8.97
CA GLY A 86 -3.98 -8.08 -10.19
C GLY A 86 -2.74 -7.91 -11.06
N GLU A 87 -2.25 -6.70 -11.23
CA GLU A 87 -1.01 -6.44 -11.97
C GLU A 87 0.20 -7.14 -11.30
N TYR A 88 0.30 -7.06 -9.97
CA TYR A 88 1.40 -7.66 -9.22
C TYR A 88 1.43 -9.18 -9.28
N VAL A 89 0.27 -9.85 -9.31
CA VAL A 89 0.16 -11.32 -9.33
C VAL A 89 -0.11 -11.92 -10.71
N ARG A 90 -0.19 -11.10 -11.75
CA ARG A 90 -0.44 -11.53 -13.13
C ARG A 90 0.54 -12.58 -13.62
N ASP A 91 1.82 -12.39 -13.33
CA ASP A 91 2.91 -13.30 -13.71
C ASP A 91 2.75 -14.70 -13.08
N LEU A 92 2.11 -14.79 -11.89
CA LEU A 92 1.79 -16.08 -11.26
C LEU A 92 0.91 -16.94 -12.16
N PHE A 93 -0.18 -16.38 -12.68
CA PHE A 93 -1.08 -17.10 -13.57
C PHE A 93 -0.37 -17.56 -14.84
N ILE A 94 0.41 -16.66 -15.47
CA ILE A 94 1.13 -16.97 -16.71
C ILE A 94 2.10 -18.14 -16.51
N VAL A 95 2.95 -18.08 -15.47
CA VAL A 95 3.94 -19.14 -15.17
C VAL A 95 3.24 -20.46 -14.87
N LEU A 96 2.16 -20.42 -14.07
CA LEU A 96 1.41 -21.64 -13.72
C LEU A 96 0.74 -22.25 -14.93
N ALA A 97 0.02 -21.46 -15.73
CA ALA A 97 -0.70 -21.94 -16.91
C ALA A 97 0.26 -22.56 -17.93
N VAL A 98 1.36 -21.87 -18.24
CA VAL A 98 2.37 -22.37 -19.17
C VAL A 98 3.04 -23.64 -18.65
N SER A 99 3.41 -23.68 -17.36
CA SER A 99 4.05 -24.83 -16.73
C SER A 99 3.14 -26.06 -16.80
N LEU A 100 1.85 -25.91 -16.47
CA LEU A 100 0.89 -27.01 -16.49
C LEU A 100 0.61 -27.53 -17.89
N LEU A 101 0.47 -26.65 -18.90
CA LEU A 101 0.29 -27.06 -20.29
C LEU A 101 1.52 -27.79 -20.83
N LEU A 102 2.72 -27.29 -20.54
CA LEU A 102 3.97 -27.96 -20.90
C LEU A 102 4.08 -29.33 -20.22
N SER A 103 3.67 -29.44 -18.95
CA SER A 103 3.62 -30.73 -18.23
C SER A 103 2.74 -31.73 -18.92
N TRP A 104 1.53 -31.33 -19.33
CA TRP A 104 0.63 -32.22 -20.06
C TRP A 104 1.27 -32.76 -21.35
N ILE A 105 1.93 -31.89 -22.14
CA ILE A 105 2.64 -32.30 -23.36
C ILE A 105 3.78 -33.28 -23.03
N LEU A 106 4.60 -32.95 -22.04
CA LEU A 106 5.75 -33.76 -21.64
C LEU A 106 5.32 -35.09 -21.04
N ALA A 107 4.24 -35.11 -20.27
CA ALA A 107 3.69 -36.36 -19.72
C ALA A 107 3.23 -37.32 -20.80
N LEU A 108 2.59 -36.83 -21.85
CA LEU A 108 2.15 -37.67 -22.98
C LEU A 108 3.28 -38.13 -23.90
N THR A 109 4.40 -37.40 -23.99
CA THR A 109 5.51 -37.65 -24.90
C THR A 109 6.71 -38.28 -24.21
N GLN A 110 7.28 -37.62 -23.21
CA GLN A 110 8.53 -38.06 -22.58
C GLN A 110 8.33 -39.19 -21.56
N ILE A 111 7.21 -39.20 -20.81
CA ILE A 111 6.99 -40.20 -19.78
C ILE A 111 6.90 -41.61 -20.39
N PRO A 112 6.13 -41.87 -21.47
CA PRO A 112 6.15 -43.18 -22.12
C PRO A 112 7.55 -43.63 -22.60
N ILE A 113 8.36 -42.68 -23.12
CA ILE A 113 9.74 -42.98 -23.55
C ILE A 113 10.61 -43.38 -22.36
N HIS A 114 10.58 -42.60 -21.26
CA HIS A 114 11.30 -42.97 -20.04
C HIS A 114 10.81 -44.28 -19.42
N ALA A 115 9.51 -44.51 -19.45
CA ALA A 115 8.91 -45.76 -18.98
C ALA A 115 9.41 -47.00 -19.80
N ASP A 116 9.64 -46.80 -21.09
CA ASP A 116 10.21 -47.89 -21.94
C ASP A 116 11.62 -48.28 -21.48
N TYR A 117 12.48 -47.32 -21.13
CA TYR A 117 13.83 -47.62 -20.63
C TYR A 117 13.85 -48.13 -19.19
N SER A 118 13.01 -47.57 -18.31
CA SER A 118 13.10 -47.76 -16.86
C SER A 118 12.27 -48.93 -16.35
N LEU A 119 11.10 -49.23 -16.96
CA LEU A 119 10.18 -50.24 -16.47
C LEU A 119 10.58 -51.65 -16.99
N LYS A 120 11.06 -52.46 -16.06
CA LYS A 120 11.32 -53.90 -16.27
C LYS A 120 10.30 -54.69 -15.44
N VAL A 121 9.11 -54.89 -15.97
CA VAL A 121 8.07 -55.71 -15.32
C VAL A 121 8.09 -57.13 -15.89
N LYS A 122 8.12 -58.13 -15.01
CA LYS A 122 7.83 -59.52 -15.43
C LYS A 122 6.35 -59.63 -15.79
N ASN A 123 6.03 -60.23 -16.91
CA ASN A 123 4.65 -60.48 -17.31
C ASN A 123 4.02 -61.50 -16.34
N GLU A 124 3.31 -61.03 -15.35
CA GLU A 124 2.73 -61.88 -14.30
C GLU A 124 1.27 -62.23 -14.56
N HIS A 125 0.65 -61.72 -15.66
CA HIS A 125 -0.75 -61.98 -16.03
C HIS A 125 -1.73 -61.91 -14.84
N LEU A 126 -1.55 -60.90 -13.95
CA LEU A 126 -2.37 -60.69 -12.75
C LEU A 126 -3.76 -60.21 -13.13
N SER A 127 -4.80 -60.81 -12.50
CA SER A 127 -6.17 -60.29 -12.63
C SER A 127 -6.31 -58.93 -11.93
N GLU A 128 -7.31 -58.13 -12.32
CA GLU A 128 -7.58 -56.81 -11.67
C GLU A 128 -7.75 -56.93 -10.16
N GLU A 129 -8.35 -57.98 -9.67
CA GLU A 129 -8.56 -58.24 -8.26
C GLU A 129 -7.25 -58.45 -7.48
N GLN A 130 -6.28 -59.12 -8.12
CA GLN A 130 -4.98 -59.40 -7.52
C GLN A 130 -4.05 -58.19 -7.50
N LEU A 131 -4.23 -57.24 -8.40
CA LEU A 131 -3.47 -55.99 -8.45
C LEU A 131 -3.72 -55.09 -7.24
N TYR A 132 -4.93 -55.12 -6.67
CA TYR A 132 -5.39 -54.27 -5.60
C TYR A 132 -5.78 -55.05 -4.33
N ASP A 133 -5.09 -56.11 -3.97
CA ASP A 133 -5.42 -56.97 -2.82
C ASP A 133 -4.59 -56.66 -1.56
N SER A 134 -4.01 -55.43 -1.46
CA SER A 134 -3.34 -55.02 -0.21
C SER A 134 -4.37 -54.62 0.86
N GLY A 135 -3.97 -54.74 2.15
CA GLY A 135 -4.86 -54.44 3.30
C GLY A 135 -5.50 -53.02 3.24
N MET A 136 -4.75 -52.04 2.74
CA MET A 136 -5.22 -50.65 2.54
C MET A 136 -6.29 -50.57 1.44
N TYR A 137 -6.10 -51.26 0.32
CA TYR A 137 -7.09 -51.27 -0.77
C TYR A 137 -8.37 -52.02 -0.37
N ARG A 138 -8.27 -53.12 0.42
CA ARG A 138 -9.45 -53.82 0.97
C ARG A 138 -10.26 -52.93 1.93
N TRP A 139 -9.58 -52.13 2.80
CA TRP A 139 -10.25 -51.18 3.69
C TRP A 139 -10.94 -50.08 2.87
N PHE A 140 -10.23 -49.53 1.90
CA PHE A 140 -10.78 -48.47 1.03
C PHE A 140 -11.97 -48.97 0.19
N ARG A 141 -11.88 -50.16 -0.36
CA ARG A 141 -13.01 -50.81 -1.07
C ARG A 141 -14.24 -50.97 -0.17
N LYS A 142 -14.07 -51.42 1.09
CA LYS A 142 -15.17 -51.52 2.05
C LYS A 142 -15.80 -50.14 2.32
N PHE A 143 -14.98 -49.12 2.53
CA PHE A 143 -15.44 -47.76 2.75
C PHE A 143 -16.22 -47.21 1.56
N LEU A 144 -15.69 -47.32 0.35
CA LEU A 144 -16.40 -46.90 -0.86
C LEU A 144 -17.72 -47.65 -1.06
N THR A 145 -17.71 -48.97 -0.86
CA THR A 145 -18.93 -49.79 -0.97
C THR A 145 -19.97 -49.36 0.03
N TYR A 146 -19.59 -49.09 1.28
CA TYR A 146 -20.49 -48.56 2.29
C TYR A 146 -21.11 -47.22 1.87
N MET A 147 -20.29 -46.27 1.37
CA MET A 147 -20.75 -44.97 0.87
C MET A 147 -21.71 -45.10 -0.31
N LEU A 148 -21.45 -46.02 -1.24
CA LEU A 148 -22.30 -46.28 -2.39
C LEU A 148 -23.65 -46.88 -2.00
N TYR A 149 -23.68 -47.79 -1.02
CA TYR A 149 -24.95 -48.32 -0.49
C TYR A 149 -25.75 -47.28 0.30
N HIS A 150 -25.07 -46.35 1.01
CA HIS A 150 -25.70 -45.32 1.82
C HIS A 150 -25.58 -43.93 1.16
N LYS A 151 -26.01 -43.82 -0.12
CA LYS A 151 -25.88 -42.57 -0.91
C LYS A 151 -26.42 -41.33 -0.21
N LYS A 152 -27.59 -41.43 0.46
CA LYS A 152 -28.18 -40.30 1.20
C LYS A 152 -27.29 -39.84 2.36
N PHE A 153 -26.64 -40.75 3.06
CA PHE A 153 -25.70 -40.43 4.13
C PHE A 153 -24.44 -39.78 3.56
N ALA A 154 -23.87 -40.32 2.48
CA ALA A 154 -22.69 -39.77 1.82
C ALA A 154 -22.94 -38.32 1.33
N VAL A 155 -24.08 -38.11 0.64
CA VAL A 155 -24.46 -36.75 0.19
C VAL A 155 -24.72 -35.81 1.37
N GLY A 156 -25.43 -36.28 2.41
CA GLY A 156 -25.68 -35.50 3.60
C GLY A 156 -24.40 -35.08 4.33
N ALA A 157 -23.42 -35.99 4.44
CA ALA A 157 -22.12 -35.66 5.03
C ALA A 157 -21.35 -34.59 4.24
N VAL A 158 -21.35 -34.65 2.90
CA VAL A 158 -20.74 -33.65 2.04
C VAL A 158 -21.44 -32.29 2.19
N VAL A 159 -22.78 -32.26 2.20
CA VAL A 159 -23.56 -31.04 2.37
C VAL A 159 -23.28 -30.41 3.72
N ILE A 160 -23.24 -31.20 4.80
CA ILE A 160 -22.92 -30.70 6.15
C ILE A 160 -21.51 -30.12 6.19
N LEU A 161 -20.54 -30.81 5.58
CA LEU A 161 -19.16 -30.36 5.52
C LEU A 161 -19.02 -29.04 4.75
N LEU A 162 -19.73 -28.89 3.63
CA LEU A 162 -19.77 -27.64 2.86
C LEU A 162 -20.45 -26.52 3.65
N ALA A 163 -21.57 -26.79 4.32
CA ALA A 163 -22.26 -25.82 5.16
C ALA A 163 -21.37 -25.35 6.33
N LEU A 164 -20.66 -26.29 6.98
CA LEU A 164 -19.72 -25.99 8.05
C LEU A 164 -18.53 -25.16 7.52
N SER A 165 -18.00 -25.51 6.35
CA SER A 165 -16.93 -24.74 5.71
C SER A 165 -17.36 -23.31 5.37
N ALA A 166 -18.59 -23.16 4.81
CA ALA A 166 -19.13 -21.83 4.52
C ALA A 166 -19.37 -21.01 5.80
N TRP A 167 -19.82 -21.67 6.87
CA TRP A 167 -19.98 -20.99 8.17
C TRP A 167 -18.64 -20.60 8.78
N CYS A 168 -17.61 -21.45 8.70
CA CYS A 168 -16.26 -21.13 9.18
C CYS A 168 -15.60 -20.02 8.36
N PHE A 169 -15.99 -19.83 7.10
CA PHE A 169 -15.42 -18.81 6.21
C PHE A 169 -15.59 -17.38 6.77
N GLN A 170 -16.67 -17.10 7.49
CA GLN A 170 -16.93 -15.80 8.10
C GLN A 170 -15.88 -15.40 9.19
N TYR A 171 -15.18 -16.39 9.77
CA TYR A 171 -14.14 -16.12 10.78
C TYR A 171 -12.75 -15.87 10.19
N ILE A 172 -12.60 -16.03 8.87
CA ILE A 172 -11.32 -15.79 8.19
C ILE A 172 -11.22 -14.30 7.90
N PRO A 173 -10.18 -13.61 8.43
CA PRO A 173 -9.94 -12.20 8.08
C PRO A 173 -9.83 -12.04 6.56
N GLN A 174 -10.61 -11.14 6.00
CA GLN A 174 -10.60 -10.86 4.57
C GLN A 174 -9.55 -9.78 4.32
N GLY A 175 -8.55 -10.08 3.51
CA GLY A 175 -7.50 -9.15 3.13
C GLY A 175 -6.61 -9.79 2.09
N PHE A 176 -6.17 -9.03 1.10
CA PHE A 176 -5.26 -9.56 0.09
C PHE A 176 -3.85 -9.72 0.65
N PHE A 177 -3.35 -8.67 1.35
CA PHE A 177 -2.11 -8.75 2.10
C PHE A 177 -2.40 -8.86 3.59
N PRO A 178 -1.73 -9.78 4.29
CA PRO A 178 -1.81 -9.80 5.75
C PRO A 178 -1.13 -8.55 6.30
N ASP A 179 -1.63 -8.06 7.42
CA ASP A 179 -0.94 -7.03 8.20
C ASP A 179 0.49 -7.46 8.51
N LEU A 180 1.41 -6.52 8.38
CA LEU A 180 2.79 -6.76 8.80
C LEU A 180 2.83 -7.01 10.31
N SER A 181 3.63 -7.99 10.73
CA SER A 181 3.86 -8.32 12.14
C SER A 181 4.87 -7.36 12.80
N TYR A 182 4.86 -6.08 12.40
CA TYR A 182 5.69 -5.07 13.03
C TYR A 182 5.15 -4.73 14.41
N THR A 183 6.07 -4.50 15.33
CA THR A 183 5.80 -3.99 16.67
C THR A 183 5.77 -2.46 16.71
N GLN A 184 5.69 -1.81 15.56
CA GLN A 184 5.75 -0.38 15.38
C GLN A 184 4.49 0.12 14.68
N LEU A 185 3.96 1.25 15.13
CA LEU A 185 2.92 2.02 14.47
C LEU A 185 3.35 3.48 14.36
N TYR A 186 2.62 4.27 13.57
CA TYR A 186 2.79 5.71 13.56
C TYR A 186 1.46 6.43 13.77
N ILE A 187 1.56 7.60 14.42
CA ILE A 187 0.43 8.49 14.73
C ILE A 187 0.65 9.76 13.93
N GLU A 188 -0.28 10.05 13.04
CA GLU A 188 -0.33 11.32 12.32
C GLU A 188 -1.15 12.30 13.15
N TYR A 189 -0.58 13.46 13.43
CA TYR A 189 -1.20 14.55 14.17
C TYR A 189 -1.25 15.79 13.29
N LYS A 190 -2.43 16.33 13.04
CA LYS A 190 -2.60 17.50 12.20
C LYS A 190 -3.63 18.45 12.82
N VAL A 191 -3.23 19.69 13.03
CA VAL A 191 -4.14 20.78 13.38
C VAL A 191 -4.60 21.51 12.11
N PRO A 192 -5.70 22.27 12.16
CA PRO A 192 -6.13 23.09 11.03
C PRO A 192 -5.04 24.03 10.53
N GLU A 193 -5.06 24.35 9.24
CA GLU A 193 -4.12 25.29 8.62
C GLU A 193 -4.16 26.64 9.34
N GLY A 194 -2.97 27.21 9.57
CA GLY A 194 -2.79 28.42 10.39
C GLY A 194 -2.38 28.12 11.83
N GLY A 195 -2.35 26.86 12.25
CA GLY A 195 -1.73 26.46 13.50
C GLY A 195 -0.21 26.66 13.49
N THR A 196 0.37 26.96 14.65
CA THR A 196 1.81 27.16 14.79
C THR A 196 2.53 25.84 15.08
N LEU A 197 3.80 25.78 14.69
CA LEU A 197 4.64 24.61 14.99
C LEU A 197 4.82 24.42 16.50
N GLU A 198 4.86 25.50 17.28
CA GLU A 198 4.98 25.47 18.74
C GLU A 198 3.76 24.82 19.40
N ALA A 199 2.55 25.07 18.88
CA ALA A 199 1.34 24.41 19.37
C ALA A 199 1.40 22.89 19.10
N VAL A 200 1.77 22.51 17.88
CA VAL A 200 1.96 21.10 17.51
C VAL A 200 3.02 20.42 18.39
N GLN A 201 4.13 21.11 18.68
CA GLN A 201 5.17 20.60 19.57
C GLN A 201 4.68 20.40 21.00
N GLY A 202 3.85 21.32 21.50
CA GLY A 202 3.25 21.23 22.83
C GLY A 202 2.37 19.98 22.95
N ASP A 203 1.44 19.82 22.03
CA ASP A 203 0.49 18.69 22.03
C ASP A 203 1.20 17.35 21.85
N ILE A 204 2.16 17.28 20.93
CA ILE A 204 2.94 16.06 20.70
C ILE A 204 3.78 15.71 21.92
N ALA A 205 4.36 16.66 22.63
CA ALA A 205 5.11 16.39 23.86
C ALA A 205 4.21 15.80 24.97
N GLU A 206 2.96 16.24 25.07
CA GLU A 206 1.98 15.65 25.98
C GLU A 206 1.59 14.22 25.57
N ILE A 207 1.35 14.00 24.26
CA ILE A 207 1.07 12.66 23.71
C ILE A 207 2.25 11.72 23.96
N GLU A 208 3.48 12.17 23.72
CA GLU A 208 4.70 11.40 23.94
C GLU A 208 4.84 11.01 25.43
N ALA A 209 4.63 11.94 26.35
CA ALA A 209 4.66 11.68 27.78
C ALA A 209 3.60 10.66 28.20
N TYR A 210 2.39 10.75 27.66
CA TYR A 210 1.33 9.78 27.88
C TYR A 210 1.73 8.39 27.36
N LEU A 211 2.24 8.29 26.14
CA LEU A 211 2.64 7.02 25.53
C LEU A 211 3.78 6.36 26.31
N LEU A 212 4.80 7.12 26.70
CA LEU A 212 5.92 6.60 27.48
C LEU A 212 5.53 6.15 28.92
N SER A 213 4.39 6.62 29.44
CA SER A 213 3.85 6.14 30.70
C SER A 213 3.28 4.72 30.64
N ARG A 214 3.04 4.19 29.45
CA ARG A 214 2.45 2.88 29.23
C ARG A 214 3.51 1.78 29.25
N PRO A 215 3.26 0.65 29.92
CA PRO A 215 4.23 -0.44 30.06
C PRO A 215 4.44 -1.26 28.77
N ASP A 216 3.52 -1.17 27.81
CA ASP A 216 3.54 -1.88 26.53
C ASP A 216 4.32 -1.12 25.44
N ILE A 217 4.75 0.11 25.72
CA ILE A 217 5.52 0.96 24.79
C ILE A 217 6.97 1.04 25.24
N THR A 218 7.89 0.85 24.30
CA THR A 218 9.33 0.86 24.56
C THR A 218 10.01 2.16 24.15
N HIS A 219 9.65 2.71 23.00
CA HIS A 219 10.20 3.96 22.47
C HIS A 219 9.12 4.75 21.72
N VAL A 220 9.29 6.07 21.74
CA VAL A 220 8.51 7.03 20.95
C VAL A 220 9.51 7.96 20.29
N THR A 221 9.30 8.22 19.01
CA THR A 221 10.09 9.19 18.23
C THR A 221 9.15 10.20 17.63
N SER A 222 9.34 11.49 17.93
CA SER A 222 8.50 12.59 17.48
C SER A 222 9.16 13.35 16.33
N SER A 223 8.37 13.76 15.35
CA SER A 223 8.77 14.61 14.23
C SER A 223 7.80 15.76 14.06
N PHE A 224 8.32 16.94 13.76
CA PHE A 224 7.55 18.18 13.68
C PHE A 224 7.71 18.81 12.31
N GLY A 225 6.65 19.42 11.79
CA GLY A 225 6.67 20.12 10.51
C GLY A 225 6.76 19.21 9.29
N GLY A 226 6.65 17.90 9.46
CA GLY A 226 6.71 16.93 8.37
C GLY A 226 7.00 15.53 8.84
N THR A 227 6.91 14.59 7.91
CA THR A 227 7.27 13.20 8.12
C THR A 227 8.78 13.03 8.29
N PRO A 228 9.27 12.15 9.16
CA PRO A 228 10.69 11.78 9.21
C PRO A 228 11.20 11.32 7.84
N SER A 229 12.51 11.37 7.64
CA SER A 229 13.15 10.81 6.44
C SER A 229 12.65 9.40 6.18
N ARG A 230 12.46 9.02 4.90
CA ARG A 230 11.89 7.73 4.52
C ARG A 230 12.70 6.56 5.07
N TYR A 231 12.23 5.98 6.13
CA TYR A 231 12.82 4.79 6.77
C TYR A 231 12.06 3.49 6.45
N ASN A 232 10.84 3.60 5.90
CA ASN A 232 10.01 2.48 5.51
C ASN A 232 9.41 2.71 4.12
N LEU A 233 9.45 1.69 3.25
CA LEU A 233 8.96 1.78 1.88
C LEU A 233 7.44 1.74 1.77
N VAL A 234 6.78 1.18 2.78
CA VAL A 234 5.32 0.93 2.77
C VAL A 234 4.52 2.03 3.47
N ARG A 235 5.04 3.25 3.50
CA ARG A 235 4.32 4.42 4.00
C ARG A 235 4.40 5.59 3.03
N SER A 236 3.37 6.39 2.99
CA SER A 236 3.40 7.68 2.33
C SER A 236 4.12 8.73 3.20
N ILE A 237 4.62 9.74 2.56
CA ILE A 237 5.28 10.88 3.20
C ILE A 237 4.31 12.05 3.11
N ALA A 238 3.93 12.63 4.26
CA ALA A 238 3.18 13.86 4.29
C ALA A 238 4.03 15.03 3.79
N LEU A 239 3.41 15.97 3.10
CA LEU A 239 4.08 17.22 2.73
C LEU A 239 4.45 18.00 3.98
N PRO A 240 5.58 18.75 3.96
CA PRO A 240 5.95 19.60 5.06
C PRO A 240 4.86 20.65 5.34
N ALA A 241 4.42 20.76 6.60
CA ALA A 241 3.43 21.75 7.05
C ALA A 241 3.68 22.08 8.51
N MET A 242 3.55 23.35 8.88
CA MET A 242 3.69 23.80 10.28
C MET A 242 2.59 23.22 11.19
N SER A 243 1.46 22.87 10.61
CA SER A 243 0.30 22.27 11.27
C SER A 243 0.42 20.73 11.45
N TYR A 244 1.55 20.12 11.06
CA TYR A 244 1.71 18.66 11.04
C TYR A 244 2.81 18.18 11.99
N GLY A 245 2.54 17.07 12.64
CA GLY A 245 3.52 16.30 13.38
C GLY A 245 3.24 14.81 13.33
N GLU A 246 4.20 14.01 13.71
CA GLU A 246 4.11 12.57 13.65
C GLU A 246 4.88 11.93 14.79
N LEU A 247 4.29 10.87 15.37
CA LEU A 247 4.96 10.04 16.35
C LEU A 247 5.10 8.62 15.79
N ILE A 248 6.29 8.06 15.91
CA ILE A 248 6.58 6.65 15.66
C ILE A 248 6.66 5.97 17.02
N VAL A 249 5.86 4.93 17.22
CA VAL A 249 5.69 4.27 18.52
C VAL A 249 6.08 2.80 18.41
N ASP A 250 7.05 2.39 19.20
CA ASP A 250 7.52 1.02 19.29
C ASP A 250 6.89 0.30 20.49
N TYR A 251 6.28 -0.84 20.23
CA TYR A 251 5.64 -1.71 21.22
C TYR A 251 6.51 -2.90 21.57
N THR A 252 6.27 -3.50 22.74
CA THR A 252 6.94 -4.72 23.19
C THR A 252 6.64 -5.91 22.28
N ASP A 253 5.39 -6.03 21.80
CA ASP A 253 4.95 -7.08 20.89
C ASP A 253 3.78 -6.62 19.98
N ALA A 254 3.53 -7.40 18.92
CA ALA A 254 2.52 -7.06 17.92
C ALA A 254 1.07 -7.24 18.42
N ASP A 255 0.82 -8.09 19.40
CA ASP A 255 -0.53 -8.31 19.94
C ASP A 255 -0.90 -7.20 20.92
N ALA A 256 0.04 -6.74 21.75
CA ALA A 256 -0.11 -5.54 22.56
C ALA A 256 -0.43 -4.32 21.70
N LEU A 257 0.32 -4.14 20.61
CA LEU A 257 0.06 -3.08 19.64
C LEU A 257 -1.37 -3.15 19.09
N LYS A 258 -1.81 -4.31 18.57
CA LYS A 258 -3.15 -4.47 17.97
C LYS A 258 -4.27 -4.17 18.97
N SER A 259 -4.14 -4.66 20.19
CA SER A 259 -5.15 -4.50 21.24
C SER A 259 -5.23 -3.05 21.75
N SER A 260 -4.15 -2.29 21.66
CA SER A 260 -4.09 -0.92 22.16
C SER A 260 -4.73 0.11 21.20
N ILE A 261 -4.75 -0.15 19.89
CA ILE A 261 -5.18 0.82 18.87
C ILE A 261 -6.58 1.42 19.14
N PRO A 262 -7.64 0.63 19.39
CA PRO A 262 -8.98 1.23 19.57
C PRO A 262 -9.05 2.18 20.77
N GLY A 263 -8.47 1.78 21.91
CA GLY A 263 -8.47 2.61 23.10
C GLY A 263 -7.58 3.85 22.97
N LEU A 264 -6.43 3.71 22.30
CA LEU A 264 -5.54 4.83 22.03
C LEU A 264 -6.15 5.83 21.03
N GLN A 265 -6.79 5.34 19.97
CA GLN A 265 -7.49 6.20 19.01
C GLN A 265 -8.61 6.99 19.69
N GLN A 266 -9.41 6.34 20.51
CA GLN A 266 -10.48 6.99 21.27
C GLN A 266 -9.90 8.06 22.21
N TYR A 267 -8.87 7.73 22.97
CA TYR A 267 -8.21 8.67 23.90
C TYR A 267 -7.73 9.92 23.16
N LEU A 268 -7.00 9.76 22.04
CA LEU A 268 -6.46 10.86 21.29
C LEU A 268 -7.55 11.75 20.67
N THR A 269 -8.61 11.13 20.12
CA THR A 269 -9.73 11.88 19.55
C THR A 269 -10.51 12.68 20.61
N GLU A 270 -10.66 12.16 21.83
CA GLU A 270 -11.36 12.85 22.91
C GLU A 270 -10.52 13.99 23.53
N HIS A 271 -9.19 13.82 23.60
CA HIS A 271 -8.31 14.82 24.22
C HIS A 271 -7.88 15.94 23.27
N TYR A 272 -7.85 15.65 21.95
CA TYR A 272 -7.46 16.60 20.92
C TYR A 272 -8.56 16.77 19.87
N PRO A 273 -9.74 17.29 20.25
CA PRO A 273 -10.91 17.36 19.35
C PRO A 273 -10.71 18.31 18.16
N ASP A 274 -9.82 19.29 18.29
CA ASP A 274 -9.49 20.26 17.24
C ASP A 274 -8.44 19.73 16.26
N ALA A 275 -7.83 18.60 16.56
CA ALA A 275 -6.80 18.00 15.73
C ALA A 275 -7.33 16.73 15.00
N TYR A 276 -6.88 16.54 13.79
CA TYR A 276 -7.03 15.26 13.09
C TYR A 276 -5.93 14.31 13.53
N VAL A 277 -6.27 13.32 14.34
CA VAL A 277 -5.31 12.34 14.85
C VAL A 277 -5.63 10.96 14.31
N ARG A 278 -4.69 10.34 13.64
CA ARG A 278 -4.87 9.04 13.01
C ARG A 278 -3.74 8.09 13.36
N ILE A 279 -4.10 6.91 13.87
CA ILE A 279 -3.16 5.82 14.14
C ILE A 279 -3.12 4.89 12.93
N LYS A 280 -1.92 4.66 12.41
CA LYS A 280 -1.69 3.76 11.27
C LYS A 280 -0.68 2.67 11.59
N ARG A 281 -0.96 1.49 11.05
CA ARG A 281 -0.02 0.37 10.99
C ARG A 281 0.64 0.32 9.62
N TYR A 282 1.83 -0.24 9.57
CA TYR A 282 2.49 -0.50 8.29
C TYR A 282 1.80 -1.63 7.54
N ASN A 283 1.41 -1.39 6.31
CA ASN A 283 0.79 -2.36 5.41
C ASN A 283 1.57 -2.38 4.08
N LEU A 284 1.64 -3.54 3.43
CA LEU A 284 2.28 -3.69 2.12
C LEU A 284 1.51 -2.95 1.00
N MET A 285 0.20 -2.85 1.14
CA MET A 285 -0.62 -1.98 0.30
C MET A 285 -0.82 -0.65 1.04
N TYR A 286 -0.21 0.38 0.50
CA TYR A 286 -0.48 1.71 0.99
C TYR A 286 -1.85 2.16 0.48
N GLU A 287 -2.82 2.19 1.38
CA GLU A 287 -4.11 2.83 1.18
C GLU A 287 -4.21 3.98 2.18
N ASP A 288 -4.48 5.19 1.67
CA ASP A 288 -4.67 6.32 2.57
C ASP A 288 -5.96 6.13 3.38
N PHE A 289 -7.04 5.84 2.70
CA PHE A 289 -8.34 5.58 3.30
C PHE A 289 -8.95 4.31 2.71
N PRO A 290 -9.61 3.47 3.53
CA PRO A 290 -10.27 2.26 3.03
C PRO A 290 -11.51 2.55 2.18
N VAL A 291 -12.12 3.73 2.34
CA VAL A 291 -13.26 4.21 1.56
C VAL A 291 -12.98 5.63 1.10
N GLU A 292 -12.98 5.84 -0.20
CA GLU A 292 -12.77 7.14 -0.82
C GLU A 292 -13.91 7.45 -1.80
N LEU A 293 -14.48 8.64 -1.67
CA LEU A 293 -15.47 9.17 -2.61
C LEU A 293 -14.86 10.37 -3.33
N MET A 294 -14.87 10.32 -4.65
CA MET A 294 -14.34 11.40 -5.49
C MET A 294 -15.45 12.11 -6.25
N PHE A 295 -15.55 13.42 -6.05
CA PHE A 295 -16.44 14.28 -6.80
C PHE A 295 -15.63 15.13 -7.77
N CYS A 296 -16.01 15.11 -9.06
CA CYS A 296 -15.34 15.87 -10.10
C CYS A 296 -16.33 16.83 -10.77
N GLY A 297 -15.92 18.07 -10.97
CA GLY A 297 -16.77 19.06 -11.62
C GLY A 297 -16.06 20.41 -11.78
N PRO A 298 -16.60 21.31 -12.60
CA PRO A 298 -15.98 22.62 -12.85
C PRO A 298 -16.25 23.68 -11.78
N ASP A 299 -17.27 23.47 -10.93
CA ASP A 299 -17.71 24.46 -9.94
C ASP A 299 -17.30 24.05 -8.52
N PRO A 300 -16.35 24.73 -7.89
CA PRO A 300 -15.89 24.43 -6.52
C PRO A 300 -16.99 24.52 -5.46
N ALA A 301 -17.96 25.45 -5.61
CA ALA A 301 -19.02 25.62 -4.64
C ALA A 301 -19.97 24.40 -4.60
N VAL A 302 -20.28 23.86 -5.78
CA VAL A 302 -21.07 22.63 -5.92
C VAL A 302 -20.31 21.44 -5.33
N LEU A 303 -19.00 21.31 -5.61
CA LEU A 303 -18.17 20.24 -5.09
C LEU A 303 -18.10 20.27 -3.57
N LYS A 304 -17.89 21.44 -2.96
CA LYS A 304 -17.92 21.60 -1.49
C LYS A 304 -19.26 21.21 -0.89
N SER A 305 -20.37 21.60 -1.52
CA SER A 305 -21.70 21.22 -1.05
C SER A 305 -21.93 19.70 -1.13
N LEU A 306 -21.47 19.02 -2.18
CA LEU A 306 -21.57 17.58 -2.31
C LEU A 306 -20.68 16.84 -1.30
N SER A 307 -19.45 17.34 -1.09
CA SER A 307 -18.55 16.80 -0.08
C SER A 307 -19.16 16.89 1.33
N ALA A 308 -19.70 18.05 1.71
CA ALA A 308 -20.34 18.21 3.00
C ALA A 308 -21.55 17.28 3.21
N GLN A 309 -22.36 17.05 2.17
CA GLN A 309 -23.46 16.08 2.23
C GLN A 309 -22.95 14.64 2.39
N ALA A 310 -21.88 14.28 1.67
CA ALA A 310 -21.28 12.95 1.79
C ALA A 310 -20.65 12.74 3.18
N GLU A 311 -19.95 13.73 3.73
CA GLU A 311 -19.40 13.71 5.08
C GLU A 311 -20.51 13.53 6.13
N GLN A 312 -21.64 14.23 5.99
CA GLN A 312 -22.76 14.06 6.89
C GLN A 312 -23.32 12.63 6.86
N ILE A 313 -23.53 12.07 5.66
CA ILE A 313 -23.99 10.69 5.49
C ILE A 313 -23.02 9.69 6.11
N MET A 314 -21.72 9.90 5.91
CA MET A 314 -20.69 9.01 6.46
C MET A 314 -20.58 9.15 7.99
N ASN A 315 -20.68 10.35 8.54
CA ASN A 315 -20.67 10.57 9.99
C ASN A 315 -21.92 10.02 10.70
N ASP A 316 -23.06 9.92 9.99
CA ASP A 316 -24.28 9.29 10.51
C ASP A 316 -24.16 7.74 10.55
N GLU A 317 -23.17 7.16 9.87
CA GLU A 317 -22.92 5.71 9.86
C GLU A 317 -22.05 5.32 11.07
N PRO A 318 -22.53 4.49 12.01
CA PRO A 318 -21.81 4.15 13.25
C PRO A 318 -20.46 3.44 13.04
N THR A 319 -20.25 2.86 11.87
CA THR A 319 -19.01 2.14 11.53
C THR A 319 -17.95 3.04 10.88
N ALA A 320 -18.32 4.23 10.41
CA ALA A 320 -17.39 5.18 9.84
C ALA A 320 -16.72 6.00 10.93
N THR A 321 -15.42 6.11 10.85
CA THR A 321 -14.58 6.89 11.78
C THR A 321 -13.59 7.74 11.01
N LEU A 322 -13.16 8.86 11.59
CA LEU A 322 -12.16 9.76 11.00
C LEU A 322 -12.54 10.24 9.58
N VAL A 323 -13.81 10.57 9.38
CA VAL A 323 -14.29 11.12 8.11
C VAL A 323 -13.66 12.48 7.87
N THR A 324 -13.06 12.67 6.70
CA THR A 324 -12.38 13.91 6.33
C THR A 324 -12.46 14.15 4.83
N ASN A 325 -12.19 15.37 4.39
CA ASN A 325 -12.06 15.71 2.98
C ASN A 325 -10.68 16.31 2.69
N ASN A 326 -10.26 16.27 1.44
CA ASN A 326 -8.95 16.78 1.01
C ASN A 326 -8.91 18.32 0.80
N TRP A 327 -10.03 19.02 0.97
CA TRP A 327 -10.04 20.48 0.98
C TRP A 327 -9.79 21.07 2.35
N GLU A 328 -9.92 20.27 3.42
CA GLU A 328 -9.69 20.66 4.81
C GLU A 328 -10.54 21.88 5.25
N PRO A 329 -10.54 22.23 6.52
CA PRO A 329 -11.20 23.44 7.00
C PRO A 329 -10.65 24.70 6.33
N GLU A 330 -11.50 25.67 6.07
CA GLU A 330 -11.08 26.95 5.51
C GLU A 330 -10.21 27.71 6.53
N ALA A 331 -9.01 28.10 6.12
CA ALA A 331 -8.13 28.92 6.92
C ALA A 331 -8.39 30.41 6.66
N PRO A 332 -8.39 31.27 7.70
CA PRO A 332 -8.49 32.72 7.51
C PRO A 332 -7.26 33.23 6.79
N VAL A 333 -7.48 34.00 5.73
CA VAL A 333 -6.41 34.63 4.95
C VAL A 333 -6.55 36.14 5.03
N LEU A 334 -5.47 36.81 5.41
CA LEU A 334 -5.39 38.27 5.35
C LEU A 334 -4.97 38.69 3.93
N MET A 335 -5.89 39.34 3.23
CA MET A 335 -5.60 39.95 1.94
C MET A 335 -5.26 41.43 2.08
N VAL A 336 -4.03 41.78 1.72
CA VAL A 336 -3.59 43.18 1.73
C VAL A 336 -4.07 43.88 0.46
N ASP A 337 -4.89 44.89 0.62
CA ASP A 337 -5.34 45.74 -0.49
C ASP A 337 -4.28 46.80 -0.83
N TYR A 338 -3.66 46.64 -1.99
CA TYR A 338 -2.63 47.56 -2.49
C TYR A 338 -3.26 48.75 -3.18
N TYR A 339 -3.29 49.91 -2.48
CA TYR A 339 -3.81 51.18 -3.04
C TYR A 339 -2.74 51.87 -3.89
N GLN A 340 -2.72 51.56 -5.19
CA GLN A 340 -1.72 52.01 -6.16
C GLN A 340 -1.46 53.53 -6.21
N PRO A 341 -2.47 54.44 -6.12
CA PRO A 341 -2.22 55.87 -6.18
C PRO A 341 -1.33 56.40 -5.05
N ILE A 342 -1.60 55.99 -3.80
CA ILE A 342 -0.80 56.37 -2.64
C ILE A 342 0.59 55.77 -2.70
N ALA A 343 0.69 54.49 -3.04
CA ALA A 343 1.98 53.80 -3.14
C ALA A 343 2.88 54.44 -4.19
N ARG A 344 2.35 54.85 -5.35
CA ARG A 344 3.10 55.59 -6.38
C ARG A 344 3.59 56.97 -5.90
N GLN A 345 2.77 57.71 -5.13
CA GLN A 345 3.19 58.98 -4.54
C GLN A 345 4.35 58.78 -3.57
N ALA A 346 4.34 57.69 -2.81
CA ALA A 346 5.41 57.30 -1.90
C ALA A 346 6.62 56.68 -2.60
N GLY A 347 6.57 56.47 -3.92
CA GLY A 347 7.64 55.80 -4.68
C GLY A 347 7.74 54.30 -4.45
N LEU A 348 6.66 53.67 -3.99
CA LEU A 348 6.61 52.26 -3.66
C LEU A 348 5.94 51.44 -4.78
N SER A 349 6.52 50.30 -5.11
CA SER A 349 5.94 49.31 -5.97
C SER A 349 5.18 48.22 -5.17
N ARG A 350 4.36 47.42 -5.86
CA ARG A 350 3.72 46.25 -5.25
C ARG A 350 4.74 45.27 -4.69
N THR A 351 5.90 45.13 -5.35
CA THR A 351 6.99 44.27 -4.91
C THR A 351 7.60 44.76 -3.60
N ASP A 352 7.80 46.06 -3.45
CA ASP A 352 8.33 46.65 -2.20
C ASP A 352 7.39 46.38 -1.01
N VAL A 353 6.09 46.52 -1.23
CA VAL A 353 5.08 46.19 -0.20
C VAL A 353 5.13 44.71 0.13
N GLY A 354 5.17 43.83 -0.89
CA GLY A 354 5.25 42.37 -0.69
C GLY A 354 6.50 41.92 0.05
N LEU A 355 7.68 42.51 -0.30
CA LEU A 355 8.94 42.20 0.38
C LEU A 355 8.97 42.72 1.83
N SER A 356 8.38 43.90 2.08
CA SER A 356 8.27 44.45 3.45
C SER A 356 7.38 43.56 4.33
N LEU A 357 6.25 43.11 3.79
CA LEU A 357 5.37 42.17 4.49
C LEU A 357 6.08 40.83 4.74
N LEU A 358 6.70 40.24 3.71
CA LEU A 358 7.44 39.00 3.85
C LEU A 358 8.54 39.09 4.91
N SER A 359 9.28 40.22 4.93
CA SER A 359 10.31 40.47 5.94
C SER A 359 9.76 40.59 7.35
N ALA A 360 8.52 41.04 7.52
CA ALA A 360 7.90 41.20 8.84
C ALA A 360 7.21 39.93 9.35
N THR A 361 6.78 39.06 8.45
CA THR A 361 6.08 37.80 8.80
C THR A 361 7.05 36.63 8.78
N ASP A 362 7.24 36.02 7.62
CA ASP A 362 8.03 34.78 7.44
C ASP A 362 9.54 34.99 7.48
N GLY A 363 9.97 36.22 7.19
CA GLY A 363 11.37 36.60 7.00
C GLY A 363 11.84 36.46 5.55
N LEU A 364 12.79 37.29 5.16
CA LEU A 364 13.38 37.28 3.83
C LEU A 364 14.58 36.32 3.79
N PRO A 365 14.57 35.27 3.00
CA PRO A 365 15.70 34.36 2.89
C PRO A 365 16.87 35.06 2.18
N VAL A 366 18.03 35.13 2.83
CA VAL A 366 19.22 35.85 2.33
C VAL A 366 20.43 34.97 2.10
N GLY A 367 20.39 33.72 2.54
CA GLY A 367 21.47 32.79 2.36
C GLY A 367 21.32 31.53 3.17
N SER A 368 22.37 30.73 3.23
CA SER A 368 22.40 29.51 4.03
C SER A 368 23.72 29.41 4.79
N TYR A 369 23.66 28.99 6.03
CA TYR A 369 24.80 28.60 6.85
C TYR A 369 24.95 27.08 6.81
N TYR A 370 26.14 26.59 6.65
CA TYR A 370 26.40 25.14 6.61
C TYR A 370 27.12 24.69 7.89
N GLU A 371 26.51 23.73 8.56
CA GLU A 371 27.13 22.97 9.66
C GLU A 371 27.36 21.54 9.20
N GLY A 372 28.60 21.23 8.83
CA GLY A 372 28.92 19.98 8.16
C GLY A 372 28.20 19.84 6.81
N THR A 373 27.29 18.87 6.71
CA THR A 373 26.43 18.63 5.52
C THR A 373 25.05 19.25 5.63
N THR A 374 24.70 19.84 6.77
CA THR A 374 23.38 20.44 7.01
C THR A 374 23.37 21.90 6.61
N ALA A 375 22.47 22.26 5.68
CA ALA A 375 22.24 23.64 5.28
C ALA A 375 21.13 24.24 6.14
N MET A 376 21.44 25.30 6.87
CA MET A 376 20.50 26.09 7.67
C MET A 376 20.20 27.40 6.95
N PRO A 377 18.94 27.71 6.57
CA PRO A 377 18.60 28.96 5.91
C PRO A 377 18.73 30.14 6.88
N ILE A 378 19.22 31.24 6.35
CA ILE A 378 19.33 32.52 7.07
C ILE A 378 18.18 33.42 6.61
N TYR A 379 17.35 33.88 7.57
CA TYR A 379 16.27 34.83 7.31
C TYR A 379 16.56 36.15 7.95
N ILE A 380 16.23 37.24 7.26
CA ILE A 380 16.17 38.59 7.83
C ILE A 380 14.70 38.88 8.14
N LYS A 381 14.40 39.17 9.41
CA LYS A 381 13.08 39.63 9.85
C LYS A 381 13.14 41.11 10.22
N SER A 382 12.07 41.86 9.90
CA SER A 382 11.87 43.19 10.41
C SER A 382 11.40 43.10 11.84
N VAL A 383 12.01 43.93 12.71
CA VAL A 383 11.65 44.09 14.11
C VAL A 383 11.20 45.50 14.36
N ASP A 384 10.47 45.73 15.44
CA ASP A 384 10.11 47.07 15.88
C ASP A 384 11.30 47.83 16.51
N ASN A 385 11.05 49.04 17.02
CA ASN A 385 12.09 49.84 17.64
C ASN A 385 12.64 49.26 18.96
N GLU A 386 11.94 48.31 19.55
CA GLU A 386 12.32 47.60 20.77
C GLU A 386 13.05 46.27 20.48
N GLY A 387 13.15 45.92 19.21
CA GLY A 387 13.80 44.66 18.75
C GLY A 387 12.89 43.44 18.77
N GLU A 388 11.60 43.63 19.00
CA GLU A 388 10.60 42.57 19.02
C GLU A 388 9.96 42.36 17.62
N GLU A 389 9.45 41.17 17.35
CA GLU A 389 8.72 40.92 16.14
C GLU A 389 7.43 41.75 16.07
N THR A 390 7.16 42.36 14.91
CA THR A 390 6.01 43.27 14.76
C THR A 390 4.69 42.50 14.92
N ALA A 391 4.00 42.70 16.04
CA ALA A 391 2.78 41.95 16.38
C ALA A 391 1.55 42.36 15.55
N ALA A 392 1.52 43.56 14.96
CA ALA A 392 0.40 44.07 14.19
C ALA A 392 0.81 44.41 12.75
N LEU A 393 0.15 43.78 11.79
CA LEU A 393 0.39 44.01 10.35
C LEU A 393 0.19 45.46 9.92
N GLU A 394 -0.65 46.23 10.63
CA GLU A 394 -0.95 47.62 10.38
C GLU A 394 0.26 48.53 10.62
N ASN A 395 1.20 48.11 11.45
CA ASN A 395 2.38 48.87 11.85
C ASN A 395 3.65 48.51 11.10
N ILE A 396 3.57 47.62 10.11
CA ILE A 396 4.74 47.18 9.35
C ILE A 396 5.28 48.35 8.51
N PRO A 397 6.53 48.75 8.71
CA PRO A 397 7.16 49.79 7.88
C PRO A 397 7.41 49.24 6.48
N VAL A 398 6.85 49.92 5.47
CA VAL A 398 7.06 49.59 4.08
C VAL A 398 8.21 50.40 3.53
N TRP A 399 9.19 49.74 2.94
CA TRP A 399 10.39 50.35 2.41
C TRP A 399 10.65 49.90 0.95
N SER A 400 11.32 50.74 0.16
CA SER A 400 11.69 50.40 -1.21
C SER A 400 13.09 49.79 -1.26
N VAL A 401 13.22 48.65 -1.94
CA VAL A 401 14.51 48.01 -2.20
C VAL A 401 15.38 48.87 -3.11
N LEU A 402 14.76 49.54 -4.04
CA LEU A 402 15.43 50.49 -4.93
C LEU A 402 15.13 51.93 -4.47
N PRO A 403 16.16 52.74 -4.19
CA PRO A 403 15.95 54.12 -3.83
C PRO A 403 15.20 54.87 -4.94
N SER A 404 14.09 55.51 -4.57
CA SER A 404 13.36 56.36 -5.50
C SER A 404 14.24 57.51 -5.93
N LEU A 405 14.52 57.60 -7.21
CA LEU A 405 15.26 58.75 -7.76
C LEU A 405 14.40 60.04 -7.86
N THR A 406 13.09 59.94 -7.66
CA THR A 406 12.14 61.06 -7.83
C THR A 406 12.24 62.15 -6.74
N GLY A 407 12.85 61.86 -5.59
CA GLY A 407 13.10 62.81 -4.49
C GLY A 407 14.51 63.35 -4.44
N LEU A 408 15.39 62.91 -5.34
CA LEU A 408 16.79 63.36 -5.38
C LEU A 408 16.96 64.48 -6.36
N ASP A 409 17.77 65.46 -6.00
CA ASP A 409 18.18 66.52 -6.92
C ASP A 409 19.11 66.00 -8.02
N GLY A 410 19.21 66.72 -9.12
CA GLY A 410 19.99 66.29 -10.26
C GLY A 410 21.49 66.16 -9.99
N GLU A 411 22.03 66.90 -9.01
CA GLU A 411 23.43 66.77 -8.61
C GLU A 411 23.72 65.53 -7.80
N THR A 412 22.80 65.17 -6.88
CA THR A 412 22.88 63.94 -6.09
C THR A 412 22.75 62.72 -6.98
N ILE A 413 21.82 62.73 -7.95
CA ILE A 413 21.70 61.63 -8.95
C ILE A 413 22.99 61.46 -9.75
N LYS A 414 23.58 62.59 -10.20
CA LYS A 414 24.85 62.56 -10.93
C LYS A 414 25.99 62.07 -10.08
N GLY A 415 26.05 62.46 -8.82
CA GLY A 415 27.02 62.00 -7.82
C GLY A 415 26.92 60.50 -7.52
N LEU A 416 25.72 59.98 -7.40
CA LEU A 416 25.44 58.54 -7.24
C LEU A 416 25.87 57.72 -8.46
N LEU A 417 25.55 58.22 -9.67
CA LEU A 417 25.94 57.58 -10.92
C LEU A 417 27.47 57.56 -11.14
N MET A 418 28.16 58.63 -10.65
CA MET A 418 29.61 58.74 -10.71
C MET A 418 30.35 58.10 -9.53
N GLY A 419 29.61 57.54 -8.54
CA GLY A 419 30.20 56.95 -7.33
C GLY A 419 30.87 57.94 -6.40
N THR A 420 30.57 59.26 -6.52
CA THR A 420 31.13 60.34 -5.71
C THR A 420 30.33 60.63 -4.46
N VAL A 421 29.06 60.22 -4.42
CA VAL A 421 28.17 60.33 -3.24
C VAL A 421 27.78 58.92 -2.83
N LYS A 422 28.07 58.50 -1.59
CA LYS A 422 27.54 57.28 -0.99
C LYS A 422 26.24 57.66 -0.30
N LYS A 423 25.18 56.90 -0.54
CA LYS A 423 23.94 56.99 0.23
C LYS A 423 24.22 56.38 1.62
N GLU A 424 24.11 57.14 2.66
CA GLU A 424 24.07 56.63 4.04
C GLU A 424 22.75 55.91 4.29
#